data_7f89f801a840ca184b1111bd08abbeff
#
_entry.id   7f89f801a840ca184b1111bd08abbeff
#
_cell.length_a   1.000
_cell.length_b   1.000
_cell.length_c   1.000
_cell.angle_alpha   90.00
_cell.angle_beta   90.00
_cell.angle_gamma   90.00
#
_symmetry.space_group_name_H-M   'P 1'
#
loop_
_entity.id
_entity.type
_entity.pdbx_description
1 polymer ?
#
loop_
_entity_poly.entity_id
_entity_poly.type
_entity_poly.pdbx_seq_one_letter_code
_entity_poly.pdbx_strand_id
1 'polypeptide(L)'
;MGSGALSLRSPSGPPASSSNRGPNQATPKKNGVKNGGGGGQMRLRDDECFGADMDEGLDTDFDFEANLALFDKAAVFSQIDGTDYNGVRSRGTPGGERGTPTRYRHDENILEVKPVVYRQITVPQHGGKEYCTDSGLVVPSVSYELHKCLLASAERHGLSLDRRLEMTGVCASQMALTLLGGPNRLTPKNNHQRPTVALLCGPHVQGAQGISCGRHLANHEVEVILFLPNFVKMQESITNELSLYSKTSGKQVARIKDLPVSPVDLVINCLDCHENGFLRDQAWYLAAADWANQNRAPVLSIDPPVSGQKQAVEAKWTLSLGLPLPIDGGEARVYLCDIGVPKQVFQEVGINYHSPFGCKFVIPLHSA
;
A
#
# COMPACT_ATOMS: atom_id res chain seq x y z
N MET A 1 45.26 -24.90 -44.55
CA MET A 1 44.53 -26.04 -45.13
C MET A 1 43.48 -26.39 -44.06
N GLY A 2 42.19 -26.24 -44.15
CA GLY A 2 41.26 -25.98 -45.17
C GLY A 2 40.01 -25.35 -44.57
N SER A 3 39.47 -24.48 -45.35
CA SER A 3 38.20 -23.78 -45.22
C SER A 3 37.00 -24.70 -45.12
N GLY A 4 36.01 -24.29 -44.36
CA GLY A 4 34.66 -24.85 -44.39
C GLY A 4 33.63 -23.79 -43.98
N ALA A 5 33.22 -22.97 -44.95
CA ALA A 5 32.08 -22.07 -44.81
C ALA A 5 30.78 -22.85 -45.05
N LEU A 6 29.83 -22.75 -44.14
CA LEU A 6 28.44 -23.18 -44.30
C LEU A 6 27.52 -22.00 -44.29
N SER A 7 26.97 -21.74 -45.47
CA SER A 7 25.91 -20.80 -45.81
C SER A 7 24.57 -21.25 -45.20
N LEU A 8 23.87 -20.35 -44.47
CA LEU A 8 22.50 -20.53 -44.06
C LEU A 8 21.58 -19.70 -44.94
N ARG A 9 20.67 -20.40 -45.61
CA ARG A 9 19.57 -19.86 -46.40
C ARG A 9 18.42 -19.48 -45.49
N SER A 10 17.85 -18.32 -45.73
CA SER A 10 16.55 -17.87 -45.26
C SER A 10 15.42 -18.47 -46.08
N PRO A 11 14.23 -18.70 -45.51
CA PRO A 11 13.02 -18.83 -46.29
C PRO A 11 12.13 -17.61 -46.16
N SER A 12 11.65 -17.25 -47.32
CA SER A 12 10.74 -16.24 -47.77
C SER A 12 9.34 -16.27 -47.12
N GLY A 13 8.81 -15.09 -46.99
CA GLY A 13 7.42 -14.80 -46.53
C GLY A 13 6.37 -14.91 -47.67
N PRO A 14 5.16 -14.32 -47.46
CA PRO A 14 3.86 -14.92 -47.64
C PRO A 14 3.16 -14.66 -48.98
N PRO A 15 1.90 -15.08 -49.19
CA PRO A 15 0.99 -14.28 -49.98
C PRO A 15 -0.29 -13.87 -49.29
N ALA A 16 -0.70 -12.65 -49.58
CA ALA A 16 -2.02 -12.07 -49.35
C ALA A 16 -3.01 -12.53 -50.40
N SER A 17 -4.28 -12.52 -49.99
CA SER A 17 -5.50 -12.23 -50.78
C SER A 17 -6.68 -12.88 -50.06
N SER A 18 -7.91 -12.42 -50.02
CA SER A 18 -8.67 -11.37 -50.72
C SER A 18 -10.03 -11.27 -50.01
N SER A 19 -10.57 -10.09 -50.12
CA SER A 19 -11.96 -9.66 -49.86
C SER A 19 -13.07 -10.66 -50.16
N ASN A 20 -14.15 -10.66 -49.32
CA ASN A 20 -15.48 -10.61 -49.87
C ASN A 20 -16.53 -10.02 -48.90
N ARG A 21 -17.39 -9.16 -49.46
CA ARG A 21 -18.51 -8.42 -48.85
C ARG A 21 -19.76 -9.27 -48.77
N GLY A 22 -20.52 -9.09 -47.70
CA GLY A 22 -21.92 -8.91 -47.46
C GLY A 22 -22.94 -10.00 -47.95
N PRO A 23 -24.23 -9.89 -47.67
CA PRO A 23 -25.01 -8.81 -47.04
C PRO A 23 -26.07 -9.28 -46.00
N ASN A 24 -26.74 -8.29 -45.38
CA ASN A 24 -28.01 -8.22 -44.64
C ASN A 24 -28.98 -9.41 -44.68
N GLN A 25 -29.60 -9.69 -43.50
CA GLN A 25 -31.05 -9.98 -43.38
C GLN A 25 -31.48 -9.84 -41.91
N ALA A 26 -32.25 -8.91 -41.61
CA ALA A 26 -33.65 -8.74 -41.31
C ALA A 26 -34.24 -9.64 -40.19
N THR A 27 -34.77 -8.91 -39.19
CA THR A 27 -35.66 -9.37 -38.10
C THR A 27 -36.89 -10.14 -38.57
N PRO A 28 -37.56 -10.88 -37.65
CA PRO A 28 -38.96 -10.60 -37.43
C PRO A 28 -39.40 -10.51 -35.95
N LYS A 29 -40.35 -9.57 -35.74
CA LYS A 29 -41.25 -9.46 -34.58
C LYS A 29 -42.27 -10.60 -34.59
N LYS A 30 -42.71 -11.04 -33.37
CA LYS A 30 -44.10 -11.41 -33.05
C LYS A 30 -44.26 -11.62 -31.53
N ASN A 31 -45.08 -10.73 -30.94
CA ASN A 31 -46.45 -10.94 -30.41
C ASN A 31 -46.64 -12.22 -29.56
N GLY A 32 -46.75 -12.12 -28.25
CA GLY A 32 -47.97 -11.83 -27.50
C GLY A 32 -48.63 -13.11 -27.02
N VAL A 33 -48.89 -13.21 -25.71
CA VAL A 33 -50.18 -13.59 -25.11
C VAL A 33 -50.01 -13.78 -23.59
N LYS A 34 -51.02 -13.34 -22.87
CA LYS A 34 -51.25 -13.28 -21.42
C LYS A 34 -51.38 -14.68 -20.78
N ASN A 35 -51.02 -14.86 -19.53
CA ASN A 35 -51.87 -15.02 -18.33
C ASN A 35 -51.16 -15.76 -17.20
N GLY A 36 -51.37 -15.28 -15.97
CA GLY A 36 -51.69 -16.15 -14.82
C GLY A 36 -50.67 -16.18 -13.68
N GLY A 37 -50.84 -15.31 -12.71
CA GLY A 37 -50.90 -15.53 -11.27
C GLY A 37 -49.78 -16.30 -10.55
N GLY A 38 -49.14 -15.66 -9.58
CA GLY A 38 -48.37 -16.36 -8.55
C GLY A 38 -47.37 -15.43 -7.90
N GLY A 39 -47.65 -15.01 -6.66
CA GLY A 39 -46.79 -14.12 -5.90
C GLY A 39 -45.39 -14.68 -5.63
N GLY A 40 -44.39 -13.93 -5.99
CA GLY A 40 -43.01 -14.16 -5.67
C GLY A 40 -42.34 -12.82 -5.48
N GLN A 41 -41.78 -12.58 -4.30
CA GLN A 41 -41.00 -11.42 -3.99
C GLN A 41 -39.90 -11.21 -5.03
N MET A 42 -40.00 -10.17 -5.83
CA MET A 42 -38.94 -9.70 -6.72
C MET A 42 -37.83 -9.12 -5.83
N ARG A 43 -36.69 -9.81 -5.80
CA ARG A 43 -35.41 -9.17 -5.49
C ARG A 43 -35.08 -8.28 -6.69
N LEU A 44 -35.15 -6.97 -6.50
CA LEU A 44 -34.62 -5.98 -7.43
C LEU A 44 -33.12 -6.27 -7.61
N ARG A 45 -32.69 -6.47 -8.84
CA ARG A 45 -31.28 -6.55 -9.21
C ARG A 45 -30.71 -5.14 -9.19
N ASP A 46 -29.58 -4.97 -8.53
CA ASP A 46 -28.83 -3.72 -8.39
C ASP A 46 -28.26 -3.16 -9.72
N ASP A 47 -28.48 -3.86 -10.84
CA ASP A 47 -27.90 -3.51 -12.13
C ASP A 47 -28.70 -2.44 -12.93
N GLU A 48 -29.88 -2.03 -12.45
CA GLU A 48 -30.71 -1.01 -13.14
C GLU A 48 -30.51 0.42 -12.61
N CYS A 49 -29.67 0.62 -11.59
CA CYS A 49 -29.46 1.97 -11.04
C CYS A 49 -28.43 2.85 -11.78
N PHE A 50 -27.69 2.32 -12.77
CA PHE A 50 -26.63 3.06 -13.45
C PHE A 50 -26.67 3.01 -14.98
N GLY A 51 -27.76 2.62 -15.56
CA GLY A 51 -27.89 2.37 -17.01
C GLY A 51 -28.93 3.18 -17.75
N ALA A 52 -29.17 4.44 -17.41
CA ALA A 52 -29.96 5.33 -18.24
C ALA A 52 -29.15 6.58 -18.58
N ASP A 53 -28.99 6.86 -19.87
CA ASP A 53 -28.42 8.10 -20.39
C ASP A 53 -29.18 9.30 -19.79
N MET A 54 -28.53 10.02 -18.89
CA MET A 54 -29.03 11.21 -18.21
C MET A 54 -28.59 12.46 -18.97
N ASP A 55 -29.04 12.64 -20.17
CA ASP A 55 -28.68 13.83 -20.95
C ASP A 55 -29.88 14.70 -21.40
N GLU A 56 -31.07 14.49 -20.85
CA GLU A 56 -32.21 15.39 -21.06
C GLU A 56 -32.94 15.66 -19.74
N GLY A 57 -32.53 16.72 -18.99
CA GLY A 57 -33.33 17.20 -17.86
C GLY A 57 -32.63 17.90 -16.73
N LEU A 58 -31.37 18.30 -16.88
CA LEU A 58 -30.59 18.96 -15.81
C LEU A 58 -30.68 20.51 -15.83
N ASP A 59 -31.61 21.10 -16.55
CA ASP A 59 -31.80 22.56 -16.63
C ASP A 59 -32.98 23.08 -15.74
N THR A 60 -33.46 22.29 -14.81
CA THR A 60 -34.37 22.82 -13.78
C THR A 60 -33.55 22.97 -12.50
N ASP A 61 -33.19 24.20 -12.17
CA ASP A 61 -32.64 24.55 -10.85
C ASP A 61 -33.50 23.92 -9.75
N PHE A 62 -32.89 23.04 -8.96
CA PHE A 62 -33.57 22.42 -7.82
C PHE A 62 -33.92 23.51 -6.81
N ASP A 63 -35.20 23.87 -6.74
CA ASP A 63 -35.70 24.89 -5.82
C ASP A 63 -35.67 24.37 -4.40
N PHE A 64 -34.55 24.67 -3.72
CA PHE A 64 -34.31 24.30 -2.36
C PHE A 64 -35.31 24.93 -1.37
N GLU A 65 -35.76 26.15 -1.64
CA GLU A 65 -36.72 26.86 -0.77
C GLU A 65 -38.13 26.25 -0.87
N ALA A 66 -38.57 25.94 -2.06
CA ALA A 66 -39.86 25.28 -2.27
C ALA A 66 -39.89 23.87 -1.65
N ASN A 67 -38.81 23.12 -1.76
CA ASN A 67 -38.70 21.79 -1.14
C ASN A 67 -38.58 21.86 0.39
N LEU A 68 -37.92 22.88 0.92
CA LEU A 68 -37.81 23.08 2.37
C LEU A 68 -39.16 23.51 2.99
N ALA A 69 -39.99 24.25 2.25
CA ALA A 69 -41.32 24.64 2.68
C ALA A 69 -42.31 23.46 2.73
N LEU A 70 -42.05 22.39 1.98
CA LEU A 70 -42.84 21.14 2.01
C LEU A 70 -42.45 20.23 3.19
N PHE A 71 -41.34 20.53 3.87
CA PHE A 71 -40.82 19.72 4.97
C PHE A 71 -41.45 20.15 6.33
N ASP A 72 -42.48 19.43 6.72
CA ASP A 72 -43.13 19.66 8.03
C ASP A 72 -42.24 19.10 9.17
N LYS A 73 -41.34 19.95 9.69
CA LYS A 73 -40.48 19.62 10.82
C LYS A 73 -41.25 19.09 12.06
N ALA A 74 -42.40 19.67 12.35
CA ALA A 74 -43.15 19.30 13.52
C ALA A 74 -43.74 17.89 13.41
N ALA A 75 -44.23 17.53 12.22
CA ALA A 75 -44.75 16.19 11.95
C ALA A 75 -43.64 15.13 12.02
N VAL A 76 -42.45 15.41 11.47
CA VAL A 76 -41.32 14.47 11.50
C VAL A 76 -40.78 14.29 12.92
N PHE A 77 -40.63 15.36 13.71
CA PHE A 77 -40.18 15.25 15.08
C PHE A 77 -41.19 14.54 15.98
N SER A 78 -42.49 14.76 15.79
CA SER A 78 -43.54 14.02 16.55
C SER A 78 -43.55 12.52 16.17
N GLN A 79 -43.18 12.17 14.95
CA GLN A 79 -43.08 10.78 14.50
C GLN A 79 -41.86 10.09 15.09
N ILE A 80 -40.73 10.81 15.25
CA ILE A 80 -39.50 10.33 15.90
C ILE A 80 -39.77 10.13 17.39
N ASP A 81 -40.36 11.11 18.07
CA ASP A 81 -40.71 11.01 19.49
C ASP A 81 -41.78 9.94 19.79
N GLY A 82 -42.65 9.63 18.82
CA GLY A 82 -43.66 8.57 18.92
C GLY A 82 -43.12 7.15 18.74
N THR A 83 -41.94 6.97 18.18
CA THR A 83 -41.35 5.65 17.90
C THR A 83 -40.49 5.13 19.07
N ASP A 84 -40.08 5.98 20.00
CA ASP A 84 -39.23 5.59 21.13
C ASP A 84 -39.95 4.90 22.29
N TYR A 85 -41.25 4.61 22.19
CA TYR A 85 -42.05 4.04 23.27
C TYR A 85 -42.59 2.62 23.04
N ASN A 86 -41.86 1.75 22.34
CA ASN A 86 -42.14 0.31 22.39
C ASN A 86 -40.92 -0.48 22.87
N GLY A 87 -40.80 -0.48 24.21
CA GLY A 87 -39.80 -1.25 24.91
C GLY A 87 -39.90 -2.75 24.67
N VAL A 88 -38.88 -3.30 24.04
CA VAL A 88 -38.61 -4.74 24.07
C VAL A 88 -38.12 -5.09 25.48
N ARG A 89 -38.96 -5.71 26.27
CA ARG A 89 -38.58 -6.36 27.54
C ARG A 89 -37.67 -7.56 27.23
N SER A 90 -36.37 -7.41 27.35
CA SER A 90 -35.45 -8.56 27.44
C SER A 90 -35.58 -9.17 28.83
N ARG A 91 -35.93 -10.46 28.89
CA ARG A 91 -35.87 -11.28 30.10
C ARG A 91 -34.42 -11.37 30.57
N GLY A 92 -34.19 -10.90 31.78
CA GLY A 92 -32.86 -10.90 32.39
C GLY A 92 -32.39 -12.27 32.83
N THR A 93 -31.14 -12.54 32.66
CA THR A 93 -30.33 -13.50 33.40
C THR A 93 -29.73 -12.80 34.63
N PRO A 94 -29.71 -13.38 35.80
CA PRO A 94 -29.23 -12.72 37.02
C PRO A 94 -27.69 -12.91 37.10
N GLY A 95 -26.98 -11.80 37.29
CA GLY A 95 -25.59 -11.82 37.67
C GLY A 95 -24.65 -11.01 36.73
N GLY A 96 -24.70 -9.69 36.79
CA GLY A 96 -23.76 -8.79 36.18
C GLY A 96 -24.06 -7.36 36.62
N GLU A 97 -23.08 -6.62 37.07
CA GLU A 97 -23.16 -5.24 37.54
C GLU A 97 -23.97 -4.37 36.57
N ARG A 98 -25.01 -3.75 37.11
CA ARG A 98 -25.86 -2.84 36.34
C ARG A 98 -25.11 -1.54 36.09
N GLY A 99 -24.48 -1.44 34.91
CA GLY A 99 -24.16 -0.14 34.35
C GLY A 99 -25.45 0.63 34.10
N THR A 100 -25.60 1.81 34.67
CA THR A 100 -26.72 2.72 34.41
C THR A 100 -26.81 2.97 32.90
N PRO A 101 -28.01 2.81 32.29
CA PRO A 101 -28.14 3.13 30.86
C PRO A 101 -27.90 4.63 30.68
N THR A 102 -26.83 4.96 29.97
CA THR A 102 -26.50 6.33 29.59
C THR A 102 -27.61 6.81 28.64
N ARG A 103 -28.49 7.71 29.11
CA ARG A 103 -29.46 8.39 28.24
C ARG A 103 -28.70 9.47 27.49
N TYR A 104 -28.41 9.24 26.20
CA TYR A 104 -27.88 10.26 25.31
C TYR A 104 -29.02 11.20 24.88
N ARG A 105 -28.75 12.50 24.80
CA ARG A 105 -29.66 13.46 24.18
C ARG A 105 -29.53 13.35 22.65
N HIS A 106 -30.60 13.69 21.92
CA HIS A 106 -30.63 13.64 20.45
C HIS A 106 -29.59 14.56 19.74
N ASP A 107 -29.04 15.52 20.49
CA ASP A 107 -28.00 16.45 20.08
C ASP A 107 -26.57 16.00 20.50
N GLU A 108 -26.45 14.90 21.24
CA GLU A 108 -25.15 14.30 21.58
C GLU A 108 -24.62 13.47 20.40
N ASN A 109 -23.47 13.88 19.93
CA ASN A 109 -22.77 13.19 18.84
C ASN A 109 -22.21 11.85 19.36
N ILE A 110 -22.93 10.75 19.15
CA ILE A 110 -22.59 9.40 19.64
C ILE A 110 -21.47 8.76 18.77
N LEU A 111 -20.62 9.56 18.15
CA LEU A 111 -19.56 9.06 17.25
C LEU A 111 -18.27 8.63 17.97
N GLU A 112 -18.27 8.48 19.28
CA GLU A 112 -17.23 7.72 19.96
C GLU A 112 -17.53 6.22 19.94
N VAL A 113 -17.61 5.64 18.77
CA VAL A 113 -17.43 4.19 18.67
C VAL A 113 -15.97 3.93 19.01
N LYS A 114 -15.69 3.54 20.25
CA LYS A 114 -14.37 3.01 20.59
C LYS A 114 -14.10 1.88 19.61
N PRO A 115 -13.04 1.95 18.80
CA PRO A 115 -12.75 0.90 17.85
C PRO A 115 -12.65 -0.42 18.61
N VAL A 116 -13.43 -1.41 18.19
CA VAL A 116 -13.35 -2.75 18.76
C VAL A 116 -12.00 -3.32 18.36
N VAL A 117 -11.08 -3.37 19.31
CA VAL A 117 -9.76 -3.96 19.12
C VAL A 117 -9.90 -5.48 19.21
N TYR A 118 -9.51 -6.19 18.16
CA TYR A 118 -9.54 -7.64 18.12
C TYR A 118 -8.21 -8.24 17.65
N ARG A 119 -7.85 -9.37 18.26
CA ARG A 119 -6.57 -10.05 18.03
C ARG A 119 -6.82 -11.34 17.25
N GLN A 120 -6.32 -11.41 16.03
CA GLN A 120 -6.38 -12.60 15.18
C GLN A 120 -4.98 -13.10 14.78
N ILE A 121 -3.95 -12.29 15.00
CA ILE A 121 -2.56 -12.67 14.73
C ILE A 121 -1.90 -13.00 16.06
N THR A 122 -1.38 -14.23 16.19
CA THR A 122 -0.64 -14.67 17.37
C THR A 122 0.74 -15.20 16.95
N VAL A 123 1.77 -14.83 17.70
CA VAL A 123 3.16 -15.14 17.39
C VAL A 123 3.84 -15.87 18.54
N PRO A 124 4.73 -16.85 18.28
CA PRO A 124 5.41 -17.57 19.34
C PRO A 124 6.51 -16.73 20.03
N GLN A 125 7.07 -15.77 19.31
CA GLN A 125 8.11 -14.86 19.82
C GLN A 125 7.68 -13.42 19.56
N HIS A 126 7.18 -12.79 20.59
CA HIS A 126 6.71 -11.42 20.55
C HIS A 126 7.88 -10.44 20.60
N GLY A 127 7.85 -9.42 19.75
CA GLY A 127 8.89 -8.38 19.71
C GLY A 127 8.76 -7.31 20.80
N GLY A 128 7.72 -7.38 21.64
CA GLY A 128 7.49 -6.43 22.73
C GLY A 128 6.62 -5.22 22.40
N LYS A 129 6.31 -4.97 21.11
CA LYS A 129 5.39 -3.92 20.67
C LYS A 129 4.15 -4.50 20.01
N GLU A 130 3.03 -3.83 20.17
CA GLU A 130 1.79 -4.12 19.46
C GLU A 130 1.34 -2.91 18.67
N TYR A 131 0.82 -3.18 17.52
CA TYR A 131 0.27 -2.20 16.62
C TYR A 131 -1.19 -2.52 16.33
N CYS A 132 -1.94 -1.54 15.85
CA CYS A 132 -3.33 -1.68 15.46
C CYS A 132 -3.52 -1.13 14.06
N THR A 133 -4.32 -1.80 13.24
CA THR A 133 -4.74 -1.28 11.93
C THR A 133 -5.90 -0.29 12.09
N ASP A 134 -6.24 0.44 11.02
CA ASP A 134 -7.43 1.31 10.97
C ASP A 134 -8.73 0.56 11.30
N SER A 135 -8.78 -0.75 11.01
CA SER A 135 -9.94 -1.61 11.30
C SER A 135 -9.95 -2.19 12.72
N GLY A 136 -8.97 -1.87 13.57
CA GLY A 136 -8.86 -2.37 14.94
C GLY A 136 -8.20 -3.73 15.10
N LEU A 137 -7.67 -4.35 14.02
CA LEU A 137 -6.93 -5.60 14.12
C LEU A 137 -5.56 -5.36 14.77
N VAL A 138 -5.25 -6.10 15.83
CA VAL A 138 -3.94 -6.06 16.48
C VAL A 138 -2.93 -6.85 15.66
N VAL A 139 -1.83 -6.18 15.33
CA VAL A 139 -0.66 -6.74 14.62
C VAL A 139 0.53 -6.72 15.58
N PRO A 140 0.91 -7.87 16.15
CA PRO A 140 2.06 -7.94 17.06
C PRO A 140 3.37 -7.74 16.30
N SER A 141 4.35 -7.08 16.91
CA SER A 141 5.72 -7.13 16.41
C SER A 141 6.33 -8.50 16.69
N VAL A 142 7.23 -8.92 15.82
CA VAL A 142 7.95 -10.19 15.94
C VAL A 142 9.43 -9.94 16.25
N SER A 143 10.09 -10.90 16.88
CA SER A 143 11.55 -10.86 17.03
C SER A 143 12.24 -10.93 15.66
N TYR A 144 13.43 -10.35 15.55
CA TYR A 144 14.20 -10.42 14.31
C TYR A 144 14.51 -11.87 13.89
N GLU A 145 14.79 -12.74 14.87
CA GLU A 145 15.05 -14.17 14.60
C GLU A 145 13.82 -14.88 14.03
N LEU A 146 12.62 -14.62 14.54
CA LEU A 146 11.39 -15.17 13.99
C LEU A 146 11.13 -14.62 12.58
N HIS A 147 11.39 -13.34 12.34
CA HIS A 147 11.27 -12.75 11.01
C HIS A 147 12.23 -13.40 10.00
N LYS A 148 13.50 -13.66 10.39
CA LYS A 148 14.47 -14.41 9.56
C LYS A 148 13.98 -15.82 9.27
N CYS A 149 13.47 -16.55 10.27
CA CYS A 149 12.90 -17.88 10.07
C CYS A 149 11.73 -17.86 9.07
N LEU A 150 10.86 -16.87 9.17
CA LEU A 150 9.74 -16.70 8.24
C LEU A 150 10.24 -16.49 6.80
N LEU A 151 11.18 -15.57 6.60
CA LEU A 151 11.75 -15.31 5.27
C LEU A 151 12.50 -16.52 4.70
N ALA A 152 13.25 -17.24 5.54
CA ALA A 152 13.95 -18.47 5.13
C ALA A 152 12.96 -19.59 4.77
N SER A 153 11.84 -19.72 5.50
CA SER A 153 10.78 -20.66 5.12
C SER A 153 10.13 -20.26 3.80
N ALA A 154 9.80 -18.99 3.62
CA ALA A 154 9.24 -18.48 2.38
C ALA A 154 10.16 -18.74 1.16
N GLU A 155 11.48 -18.60 1.34
CA GLU A 155 12.48 -18.83 0.31
C GLU A 155 12.55 -20.30 -0.10
N ARG A 156 12.46 -21.26 0.85
CA ARG A 156 12.36 -22.70 0.53
C ARG A 156 11.15 -23.03 -0.33
N HIS A 157 10.07 -22.27 -0.21
CA HIS A 157 8.87 -22.40 -1.04
C HIS A 157 8.89 -21.59 -2.33
N GLY A 158 10.04 -20.97 -2.67
CA GLY A 158 10.24 -20.26 -3.93
C GLY A 158 9.94 -18.76 -3.89
N LEU A 159 9.64 -18.17 -2.72
CA LEU A 159 9.63 -16.71 -2.56
C LEU A 159 11.06 -16.20 -2.39
N SER A 160 11.82 -16.21 -3.50
CA SER A 160 13.23 -15.82 -3.53
C SER A 160 13.45 -14.39 -3.07
N LEU A 161 14.71 -14.06 -2.76
CA LEU A 161 15.10 -12.68 -2.43
C LEU A 161 14.69 -11.71 -3.54
N ASP A 162 14.90 -12.03 -4.81
CA ASP A 162 14.57 -11.15 -5.94
C ASP A 162 13.07 -10.84 -6.00
N ARG A 163 12.21 -11.83 -5.75
CA ARG A 163 10.75 -11.62 -5.66
C ARG A 163 10.38 -10.70 -4.51
N ARG A 164 11.03 -10.86 -3.35
CA ARG A 164 10.79 -9.99 -2.19
C ARG A 164 11.29 -8.57 -2.44
N LEU A 165 12.45 -8.41 -3.11
CA LEU A 165 12.98 -7.10 -3.51
C LEU A 165 12.01 -6.38 -4.44
N GLU A 166 11.47 -7.08 -5.43
CA GLU A 166 10.48 -6.52 -6.36
C GLU A 166 9.22 -6.06 -5.63
N MET A 167 8.63 -6.93 -4.79
CA MET A 167 7.43 -6.56 -4.01
C MET A 167 7.68 -5.38 -3.07
N THR A 168 8.82 -5.38 -2.38
CA THR A 168 9.20 -4.25 -1.50
C THR A 168 9.37 -2.97 -2.31
N GLY A 169 10.02 -3.05 -3.46
CA GLY A 169 10.23 -1.91 -4.36
C GLY A 169 8.91 -1.31 -4.85
N VAL A 170 7.97 -2.16 -5.28
CA VAL A 170 6.62 -1.73 -5.70
C VAL A 170 5.88 -1.06 -4.55
N CYS A 171 5.81 -1.71 -3.38
CA CYS A 171 5.09 -1.17 -2.23
C CYS A 171 5.70 0.14 -1.73
N ALA A 172 7.03 0.21 -1.61
CA ALA A 172 7.74 1.40 -1.18
C ALA A 172 7.57 2.56 -2.17
N SER A 173 7.63 2.28 -3.47
CA SER A 173 7.42 3.30 -4.50
C SER A 173 5.97 3.81 -4.51
N GLN A 174 4.98 2.95 -4.36
CA GLN A 174 3.57 3.36 -4.25
C GLN A 174 3.35 4.25 -3.03
N MET A 175 3.93 3.89 -1.89
CA MET A 175 3.90 4.73 -0.69
C MET A 175 4.58 6.09 -0.96
N ALA A 176 5.78 6.10 -1.52
CA ALA A 176 6.53 7.31 -1.84
C ALA A 176 5.75 8.23 -2.81
N LEU A 177 5.16 7.69 -3.88
CA LEU A 177 4.32 8.44 -4.82
C LEU A 177 3.14 9.12 -4.12
N THR A 178 2.51 8.43 -3.16
CA THR A 178 1.43 8.99 -2.33
C THR A 178 1.95 10.13 -1.45
N LEU A 179 3.11 9.95 -0.80
CA LEU A 179 3.75 10.96 0.06
C LEU A 179 4.20 12.20 -0.72
N LEU A 180 4.56 12.05 -1.99
CA LEU A 180 4.94 13.12 -2.91
C LEU A 180 3.76 13.96 -3.42
N GLY A 181 2.53 13.63 -3.04
CA GLY A 181 1.32 14.36 -3.41
C GLY A 181 0.41 13.63 -4.41
N GLY A 182 0.75 12.39 -4.76
CA GLY A 182 -0.09 11.50 -5.57
C GLY A 182 -0.50 12.08 -6.92
N PRO A 183 -1.73 11.78 -7.39
CA PRO A 183 -2.20 12.18 -8.73
C PRO A 183 -2.16 13.68 -8.97
N ASN A 184 -2.34 14.50 -7.94
CA ASN A 184 -2.40 15.96 -8.09
C ASN A 184 -1.05 16.54 -8.51
N ARG A 185 0.05 15.96 -8.06
CA ARG A 185 1.40 16.46 -8.36
C ARG A 185 2.05 15.71 -9.54
N LEU A 186 1.73 14.42 -9.70
CA LEU A 186 2.37 13.53 -10.67
C LEU A 186 1.63 13.47 -12.00
N THR A 187 0.89 14.51 -12.36
CA THR A 187 0.21 14.56 -13.66
C THR A 187 1.19 14.89 -14.79
N PRO A 188 1.02 14.32 -15.98
CA PRO A 188 1.87 14.64 -17.14
C PRO A 188 1.89 16.13 -17.51
N LYS A 189 0.85 16.87 -17.14
CA LYS A 189 0.76 18.33 -17.37
C LYS A 189 1.66 19.16 -16.46
N ASN A 190 2.18 18.57 -15.37
CA ASN A 190 2.97 19.25 -14.35
C ASN A 190 4.49 18.95 -14.45
N ASN A 191 5.00 18.80 -15.67
CA ASN A 191 6.40 18.45 -15.93
C ASN A 191 7.44 19.45 -15.37
N HIS A 192 7.04 20.70 -15.10
CA HIS A 192 7.91 21.73 -14.56
C HIS A 192 8.14 21.63 -13.04
N GLN A 193 7.39 20.77 -12.35
CA GLN A 193 7.48 20.54 -10.91
C GLN A 193 7.66 19.07 -10.56
N ARG A 194 8.46 18.36 -11.33
CA ARG A 194 8.77 16.96 -11.03
C ARG A 194 9.37 16.84 -9.64
N PRO A 195 8.85 15.97 -8.78
CA PRO A 195 9.43 15.78 -7.47
C PRO A 195 10.80 15.11 -7.59
N THR A 196 11.72 15.55 -6.72
CA THR A 196 13.08 14.98 -6.62
C THR A 196 13.17 14.12 -5.37
N VAL A 197 13.62 12.88 -5.55
CA VAL A 197 13.81 11.91 -4.47
C VAL A 197 15.27 11.49 -4.39
N ALA A 198 15.85 11.60 -3.20
CA ALA A 198 17.17 11.05 -2.91
C ALA A 198 17.04 9.70 -2.20
N LEU A 199 17.65 8.66 -2.77
CA LEU A 199 17.75 7.34 -2.14
C LEU A 199 19.15 7.17 -1.59
N LEU A 200 19.25 6.82 -0.31
CA LEU A 200 20.50 6.54 0.38
C LEU A 200 20.58 5.04 0.61
N CYS A 201 21.39 4.34 -0.18
CA CYS A 201 21.47 2.88 -0.17
C CYS A 201 22.82 2.39 0.36
N GLY A 202 22.77 1.41 1.26
CA GLY A 202 23.93 0.67 1.72
C GLY A 202 24.23 -0.55 0.81
N PRO A 203 25.40 -1.20 0.98
CA PRO A 203 25.84 -2.35 0.18
C PRO A 203 25.26 -3.69 0.69
N HIS A 204 23.97 -3.75 0.93
CA HIS A 204 23.28 -4.88 1.55
C HIS A 204 21.84 -5.00 1.04
N VAL A 205 21.07 -5.96 1.55
CA VAL A 205 19.70 -6.25 1.09
C VAL A 205 18.78 -5.02 1.19
N GLN A 206 18.83 -4.27 2.29
CA GLN A 206 18.03 -3.05 2.44
C GLN A 206 18.39 -2.01 1.37
N GLY A 207 19.67 -1.89 1.02
CA GLY A 207 20.09 -1.04 -0.10
C GLY A 207 19.51 -1.52 -1.44
N ALA A 208 19.46 -2.82 -1.68
CA ALA A 208 18.81 -3.38 -2.88
C ALA A 208 17.30 -3.09 -2.92
N GLN A 209 16.61 -3.14 -1.78
CA GLN A 209 15.20 -2.73 -1.66
C GLN A 209 15.01 -1.26 -2.09
N GLY A 210 15.92 -0.38 -1.64
CA GLY A 210 15.92 1.03 -2.03
C GLY A 210 16.14 1.21 -3.53
N ILE A 211 17.09 0.47 -4.14
CA ILE A 211 17.38 0.55 -5.58
C ILE A 211 16.16 0.10 -6.39
N SER A 212 15.49 -1.00 -6.00
CA SER A 212 14.25 -1.46 -6.61
C SER A 212 13.16 -0.38 -6.52
N CYS A 213 12.96 0.24 -5.35
CA CYS A 213 12.05 1.37 -5.18
C CYS A 213 12.40 2.53 -6.12
N GLY A 214 13.67 2.90 -6.22
CA GLY A 214 14.15 3.98 -7.09
C GLY A 214 13.88 3.73 -8.56
N ARG A 215 14.01 2.49 -9.00
CA ARG A 215 13.68 2.06 -10.36
C ARG A 215 12.20 2.33 -10.68
N HIS A 216 11.30 1.92 -9.79
CA HIS A 216 9.88 2.16 -9.97
C HIS A 216 9.53 3.66 -9.95
N LEU A 217 10.13 4.43 -9.04
CA LEU A 217 9.92 5.89 -8.99
C LEU A 217 10.38 6.57 -10.28
N ALA A 218 11.55 6.20 -10.81
CA ALA A 218 12.04 6.75 -12.06
C ALA A 218 11.14 6.41 -13.26
N ASN A 219 10.54 5.21 -13.28
CA ASN A 219 9.55 4.82 -14.28
C ASN A 219 8.24 5.62 -14.17
N HIS A 220 7.97 6.20 -13.01
CA HIS A 220 6.85 7.12 -12.75
C HIS A 220 7.23 8.61 -12.90
N GLU A 221 8.29 8.90 -13.67
CA GLU A 221 8.71 10.27 -13.99
C GLU A 221 9.18 11.11 -12.78
N VAL A 222 9.50 10.48 -11.66
CA VAL A 222 10.14 11.13 -10.52
C VAL A 222 11.62 11.33 -10.82
N GLU A 223 12.19 12.48 -10.46
CA GLU A 223 13.64 12.70 -10.54
C GLU A 223 14.32 11.96 -9.38
N VAL A 224 15.02 10.87 -9.69
CA VAL A 224 15.63 10.00 -8.69
C VAL A 224 17.16 10.17 -8.68
N ILE A 225 17.71 10.39 -7.48
CA ILE A 225 19.15 10.46 -7.24
C ILE A 225 19.51 9.36 -6.26
N LEU A 226 20.13 8.30 -6.76
CA LEU A 226 20.59 7.16 -5.99
C LEU A 226 22.01 7.38 -5.49
N PHE A 227 22.19 7.48 -4.17
CA PHE A 227 23.49 7.37 -3.53
C PHE A 227 23.79 5.92 -3.20
N LEU A 228 24.89 5.40 -3.72
CA LEU A 228 25.46 4.10 -3.35
C LEU A 228 26.99 4.23 -3.38
N PRO A 229 27.68 4.07 -2.24
CA PRO A 229 29.13 4.14 -2.20
C PRO A 229 29.77 3.08 -3.09
N ASN A 230 30.89 3.40 -3.71
CA ASN A 230 31.65 2.43 -4.50
C ASN A 230 32.32 1.42 -3.57
N PHE A 231 31.90 0.16 -3.67
CA PHE A 231 32.54 -0.96 -2.98
C PHE A 231 33.25 -1.85 -4.00
N VAL A 232 34.37 -2.41 -3.59
CA VAL A 232 35.17 -3.33 -4.41
C VAL A 232 34.40 -4.61 -4.73
N LYS A 233 33.53 -5.05 -3.79
CA LYS A 233 32.67 -6.22 -3.97
C LYS A 233 31.25 -5.91 -3.53
N MET A 234 30.33 -5.89 -4.47
CA MET A 234 28.90 -5.76 -4.21
C MET A 234 28.22 -7.13 -4.13
N GLN A 235 27.14 -7.22 -3.38
CA GLN A 235 26.28 -8.40 -3.40
C GLN A 235 25.58 -8.52 -4.76
N GLU A 236 25.28 -9.74 -5.18
CA GLU A 236 24.64 -10.03 -6.47
C GLU A 236 23.27 -9.33 -6.59
N SER A 237 22.48 -9.34 -5.53
CA SER A 237 21.19 -8.65 -5.46
C SER A 237 21.28 -7.15 -5.77
N ILE A 238 22.35 -6.48 -5.30
CA ILE A 238 22.59 -5.07 -5.61
C ILE A 238 22.97 -4.90 -7.08
N THR A 239 23.84 -5.76 -7.59
CA THR A 239 24.30 -5.69 -8.98
C THR A 239 23.14 -5.89 -9.95
N ASN A 240 22.23 -6.83 -9.66
CA ASN A 240 21.04 -7.10 -10.46
C ASN A 240 20.10 -5.89 -10.48
N GLU A 241 19.78 -5.33 -9.29
CA GLU A 241 18.92 -4.15 -9.20
C GLU A 241 19.55 -2.91 -9.84
N LEU A 242 20.87 -2.70 -9.70
CA LEU A 242 21.58 -1.61 -10.38
C LEU A 242 21.54 -1.75 -11.90
N SER A 243 21.66 -2.98 -12.42
CA SER A 243 21.54 -3.23 -13.84
C SER A 243 20.20 -2.77 -14.41
N LEU A 244 19.11 -3.08 -13.69
CA LEU A 244 17.76 -2.61 -14.04
C LEU A 244 17.62 -1.09 -13.87
N TYR A 245 18.09 -0.54 -12.74
CA TYR A 245 18.04 0.89 -12.45
C TYR A 245 18.80 1.71 -13.51
N SER A 246 19.94 1.21 -14.00
CA SER A 246 20.75 1.88 -15.03
C SER A 246 20.01 2.08 -16.37
N LYS A 247 18.86 1.41 -16.58
CA LYS A 247 18.01 1.55 -17.77
C LYS A 247 16.90 2.59 -17.58
N THR A 248 16.84 3.23 -16.40
CA THR A 248 15.91 4.33 -16.12
C THR A 248 16.56 5.69 -16.34
N SER A 249 15.80 6.76 -16.17
CA SER A 249 16.29 8.14 -16.16
C SER A 249 16.97 8.56 -14.85
N GLY A 250 16.99 7.68 -13.84
CA GLY A 250 17.56 7.98 -12.52
C GLY A 250 19.08 8.18 -12.57
N LYS A 251 19.57 9.06 -11.71
CA LYS A 251 21.00 9.36 -11.57
C LYS A 251 21.60 8.52 -10.44
N GLN A 252 22.82 8.02 -10.62
CA GLN A 252 23.59 7.37 -9.56
C GLN A 252 24.79 8.23 -9.17
N VAL A 253 25.01 8.39 -7.88
CA VAL A 253 26.16 9.09 -7.29
C VAL A 253 26.82 8.20 -6.24
N ALA A 254 28.16 8.28 -6.15
CA ALA A 254 28.94 7.49 -5.22
C ALA A 254 29.53 8.30 -4.06
N ARG A 255 29.42 9.61 -4.11
CA ARG A 255 29.97 10.52 -3.09
C ARG A 255 28.88 11.46 -2.59
N ILE A 256 28.87 11.73 -1.30
CA ILE A 256 27.89 12.62 -0.66
C ILE A 256 27.92 14.04 -1.27
N LYS A 257 29.07 14.53 -1.64
CA LYS A 257 29.22 15.86 -2.27
C LYS A 257 28.52 15.99 -3.62
N ASP A 258 28.18 14.87 -4.25
CA ASP A 258 27.49 14.84 -5.54
C ASP A 258 25.95 14.78 -5.34
N LEU A 259 25.47 14.71 -4.09
CA LEU A 259 24.06 14.89 -3.74
C LEU A 259 23.65 16.36 -3.80
N PRO A 260 22.35 16.67 -4.01
CA PRO A 260 21.87 18.04 -4.05
C PRO A 260 22.15 18.80 -2.76
N VAL A 261 22.55 20.06 -2.88
CA VAL A 261 22.69 20.97 -1.75
C VAL A 261 21.32 21.53 -1.33
N SER A 262 20.42 21.71 -2.30
CA SER A 262 19.05 22.13 -2.04
C SER A 262 18.21 21.00 -1.45
N PRO A 263 17.18 21.33 -0.65
CA PRO A 263 16.23 20.31 -0.18
C PRO A 263 15.58 19.56 -1.34
N VAL A 264 15.49 18.24 -1.21
CA VAL A 264 14.70 17.38 -2.10
C VAL A 264 13.26 17.25 -1.56
N ASP A 265 12.37 16.59 -2.31
CA ASP A 265 10.98 16.42 -1.88
C ASP A 265 10.80 15.25 -0.90
N LEU A 266 11.64 14.22 -1.03
CA LEU A 266 11.64 13.06 -0.15
C LEU A 266 13.02 12.42 -0.10
N VAL A 267 13.46 12.01 1.08
CA VAL A 267 14.62 11.13 1.26
C VAL A 267 14.12 9.73 1.58
N ILE A 268 14.64 8.72 0.88
CA ILE A 268 14.39 7.31 1.20
C ILE A 268 15.68 6.73 1.79
N ASN A 269 15.59 6.31 3.05
CA ASN A 269 16.71 5.78 3.80
C ASN A 269 16.72 4.24 3.76
N CYS A 270 17.81 3.69 3.22
CA CYS A 270 18.15 2.27 3.15
C CYS A 270 19.63 2.05 3.51
N LEU A 271 20.16 2.87 4.44
CA LEU A 271 21.55 2.82 4.88
C LEU A 271 21.79 1.73 5.91
N ASP A 272 20.79 1.45 6.73
CA ASP A 272 20.89 0.52 7.84
C ASP A 272 20.83 -0.93 7.36
N CYS A 273 21.52 -1.82 8.10
CA CYS A 273 21.56 -3.25 7.88
C CYS A 273 21.21 -3.99 9.15
N HIS A 274 20.31 -4.97 9.07
CA HIS A 274 19.96 -5.79 10.24
C HIS A 274 21.12 -6.61 10.77
N GLU A 275 22.00 -7.07 9.90
CA GLU A 275 23.05 -8.04 10.23
C GLU A 275 24.43 -7.41 10.48
N ASN A 276 24.65 -6.18 10.05
CA ASN A 276 25.96 -5.54 10.10
C ASN A 276 25.91 -4.13 10.68
N GLY A 277 25.91 -4.05 12.00
CA GLY A 277 25.96 -2.77 12.73
C GLY A 277 27.24 -1.96 12.52
N PHE A 278 28.36 -2.63 12.14
CA PHE A 278 29.65 -1.95 11.91
C PHE A 278 29.64 -0.98 10.73
N LEU A 279 28.66 -1.08 9.84
CA LEU A 279 28.52 -0.13 8.75
C LEU A 279 28.25 1.29 9.25
N ARG A 280 27.67 1.44 10.44
CA ARG A 280 27.34 2.73 11.04
C ARG A 280 28.57 3.55 11.44
N ASP A 281 29.68 2.90 11.70
CA ASP A 281 30.96 3.54 12.05
C ASP A 281 31.74 3.99 10.80
N GLN A 282 31.25 3.64 9.62
CA GLN A 282 31.92 4.00 8.37
C GLN A 282 31.70 5.47 8.03
N ALA A 283 32.76 6.14 7.59
CA ALA A 283 32.73 7.56 7.25
C ALA A 283 31.67 7.92 6.20
N TRP A 284 31.46 7.03 5.21
CA TRP A 284 30.43 7.24 4.19
C TRP A 284 29.00 7.17 4.76
N TYR A 285 28.78 6.26 5.75
CA TYR A 285 27.48 6.12 6.41
C TYR A 285 27.15 7.37 7.22
N LEU A 286 28.09 7.80 8.08
CA LEU A 286 27.93 8.99 8.90
C LEU A 286 27.68 10.23 8.05
N ALA A 287 28.45 10.42 6.97
CA ALA A 287 28.27 11.53 6.05
C ALA A 287 26.89 11.47 5.31
N ALA A 288 26.40 10.28 4.96
CA ALA A 288 25.09 10.13 4.34
C ALA A 288 23.95 10.44 5.33
N ALA A 289 24.08 9.96 6.58
CA ALA A 289 23.12 10.24 7.63
C ALA A 289 23.07 11.74 7.97
N ASP A 290 24.23 12.39 8.11
CA ASP A 290 24.32 13.82 8.33
C ASP A 290 23.69 14.63 7.19
N TRP A 291 23.95 14.22 5.94
CA TRP A 291 23.32 14.86 4.79
C TRP A 291 21.79 14.76 4.85
N ALA A 292 21.25 13.56 5.15
CA ALA A 292 19.81 13.32 5.24
C ALA A 292 19.16 14.21 6.33
N ASN A 293 19.77 14.25 7.51
CA ASN A 293 19.26 15.04 8.65
C ASN A 293 19.35 16.56 8.40
N GLN A 294 20.33 17.01 7.62
CA GLN A 294 20.49 18.43 7.26
C GLN A 294 19.60 18.86 6.08
N ASN A 295 19.17 17.93 5.23
CA ASN A 295 18.43 18.26 4.00
C ASN A 295 17.04 18.86 4.24
N ARG A 296 16.44 18.67 5.41
CA ARG A 296 15.08 19.12 5.79
C ARG A 296 13.94 18.45 5.02
N ALA A 297 14.21 17.59 4.05
CA ALA A 297 13.18 16.77 3.42
C ALA A 297 12.64 15.73 4.40
N PRO A 298 11.35 15.37 4.30
CA PRO A 298 10.84 14.25 5.07
C PRO A 298 11.52 12.95 4.65
N VAL A 299 11.71 12.04 5.60
CA VAL A 299 12.42 10.77 5.41
C VAL A 299 11.47 9.59 5.53
N LEU A 300 11.54 8.68 4.56
CA LEU A 300 10.96 7.34 4.61
C LEU A 300 12.08 6.31 4.79
N SER A 301 12.10 5.57 5.90
CA SER A 301 13.03 4.44 6.11
C SER A 301 12.36 3.13 5.68
N ILE A 302 13.03 2.36 4.83
CA ILE A 302 12.58 1.04 4.39
C ILE A 302 13.29 -0.02 5.24
N ASP A 303 12.50 -0.93 5.82
CA ASP A 303 12.98 -2.08 6.59
C ASP A 303 14.02 -1.69 7.67
N PRO A 304 13.71 -0.73 8.56
CA PRO A 304 14.67 -0.26 9.54
C PRO A 304 14.99 -1.35 10.56
N PRO A 305 16.21 -1.33 11.13
CA PRO A 305 16.64 -2.33 12.10
C PRO A 305 15.88 -2.25 13.42
N VAL A 306 15.93 -3.36 14.15
CA VAL A 306 15.26 -3.54 15.44
C VAL A 306 15.78 -2.56 16.50
N SER A 307 14.91 -2.24 17.44
CA SER A 307 15.20 -1.47 18.67
C SER A 307 16.52 -1.83 19.36
N GLY A 308 17.16 -0.81 19.91
CA GLY A 308 18.47 -0.93 20.61
C GLY A 308 19.63 -0.31 19.85
N GLN A 309 19.42 0.04 18.59
CA GLN A 309 20.36 0.87 17.83
C GLN A 309 19.62 2.14 17.41
N LYS A 310 19.99 3.29 18.01
CA LYS A 310 19.42 4.58 17.58
C LYS A 310 19.61 4.73 16.07
N GLN A 311 18.53 4.99 15.35
CA GLN A 311 18.62 5.28 13.92
C GLN A 311 19.43 6.56 13.72
N ALA A 312 20.42 6.50 12.83
CA ALA A 312 21.25 7.68 12.55
C ALA A 312 20.49 8.70 11.69
N VAL A 313 19.50 8.24 10.92
CA VAL A 313 18.64 9.10 10.11
C VAL A 313 17.27 9.20 10.77
N GLU A 314 16.81 10.41 11.04
CA GLU A 314 15.49 10.66 11.63
C GLU A 314 14.40 10.45 10.59
N ALA A 315 13.62 9.39 10.73
CA ALA A 315 12.55 9.05 9.82
C ALA A 315 11.21 9.64 10.27
N LYS A 316 10.45 10.19 9.32
CA LYS A 316 9.06 10.56 9.52
C LYS A 316 8.12 9.37 9.31
N TRP A 317 8.50 8.46 8.44
CA TRP A 317 7.78 7.23 8.13
C TRP A 317 8.73 6.05 8.06
N THR A 318 8.25 4.89 8.49
CA THR A 318 8.96 3.62 8.37
C THR A 318 8.07 2.61 7.66
N LEU A 319 8.65 1.81 6.78
CA LEU A 319 7.99 0.72 6.08
C LEU A 319 8.56 -0.60 6.55
N SER A 320 7.76 -1.39 7.26
CA SER A 320 8.07 -2.74 7.71
C SER A 320 7.59 -3.78 6.71
N LEU A 321 8.21 -4.96 6.70
CA LEU A 321 7.95 -6.01 5.70
C LEU A 321 7.23 -7.21 6.32
N GLY A 322 6.08 -7.58 5.78
CA GLY A 322 5.30 -8.77 6.17
C GLY A 322 4.72 -8.73 7.57
N LEU A 323 5.56 -8.67 8.59
CA LEU A 323 5.21 -8.38 9.99
C LEU A 323 6.17 -7.34 10.56
N PRO A 324 5.69 -6.45 11.44
CA PRO A 324 6.53 -5.39 11.98
C PRO A 324 7.56 -5.95 12.96
N LEU A 325 8.76 -5.40 12.91
CA LEU A 325 9.77 -5.55 13.94
C LEU A 325 9.53 -4.53 15.07
N PRO A 326 10.04 -4.77 16.30
CA PRO A 326 9.97 -3.79 17.37
C PRO A 326 10.91 -2.62 17.05
N ILE A 327 10.39 -1.58 16.44
CA ILE A 327 11.14 -0.37 16.10
C ILE A 327 11.04 0.60 17.28
N ASP A 328 12.17 1.09 17.83
CA ASP A 328 12.16 2.24 18.72
C ASP A 328 11.85 3.48 17.88
N GLY A 329 10.58 3.63 17.70
CA GLY A 329 10.13 4.65 16.84
C GLY A 329 9.80 5.88 17.63
N GLY A 330 10.61 6.85 17.75
CA GLY A 330 10.21 8.18 18.14
C GLY A 330 8.83 8.58 17.56
N GLU A 331 8.70 9.67 16.91
CA GLU A 331 7.44 10.12 16.29
C GLU A 331 7.16 9.51 14.89
N ALA A 332 7.98 8.55 14.44
CA ALA A 332 7.84 7.97 13.11
C ALA A 332 6.54 7.15 12.98
N ARG A 333 5.77 7.42 11.93
CA ARG A 333 4.58 6.62 11.60
C ARG A 333 5.01 5.33 10.94
N VAL A 334 4.52 4.21 11.48
CA VAL A 334 4.84 2.88 10.97
C VAL A 334 3.84 2.47 9.90
N TYR A 335 4.35 1.91 8.83
CA TYR A 335 3.58 1.27 7.76
C TYR A 335 4.05 -0.16 7.60
N LEU A 336 3.15 -1.02 7.17
CA LEU A 336 3.44 -2.42 6.88
C LEU A 336 3.15 -2.70 5.42
N CYS A 337 4.08 -3.37 4.72
CA CYS A 337 3.84 -3.83 3.37
C CYS A 337 3.72 -5.35 3.28
N ASP A 338 2.84 -5.79 2.38
CA ASP A 338 2.71 -7.18 1.99
C ASP A 338 3.84 -7.55 1.01
N ILE A 339 4.66 -8.51 1.39
CA ILE A 339 5.73 -9.05 0.54
C ILE A 339 5.38 -10.38 -0.11
N GLY A 340 4.10 -10.78 -0.03
CA GLY A 340 3.58 -11.96 -0.70
C GLY A 340 3.89 -13.30 0.00
N VAL A 341 4.14 -13.30 1.31
CA VAL A 341 4.34 -14.56 2.06
C VAL A 341 3.01 -15.33 2.16
N PRO A 342 2.92 -16.59 1.70
CA PRO A 342 1.72 -17.39 1.80
C PRO A 342 1.33 -17.68 3.26
N LYS A 343 0.02 -17.72 3.54
CA LYS A 343 -0.50 -17.95 4.90
C LYS A 343 0.07 -19.23 5.56
N GLN A 344 0.25 -20.30 4.81
CA GLN A 344 0.77 -21.58 5.34
C GLN A 344 2.23 -21.44 5.80
N VAL A 345 3.03 -20.59 5.16
CA VAL A 345 4.42 -20.34 5.56
C VAL A 345 4.50 -19.68 6.93
N PHE A 346 3.55 -18.79 7.27
CA PHE A 346 3.44 -18.27 8.63
C PHE A 346 3.13 -19.37 9.64
N GLN A 347 2.26 -20.31 9.29
CA GLN A 347 1.90 -21.44 10.17
C GLN A 347 3.09 -22.37 10.42
N GLU A 348 3.94 -22.61 9.42
CA GLU A 348 5.16 -23.42 9.55
C GLU A 348 6.13 -22.90 10.60
N VAL A 349 6.17 -21.58 10.80
CA VAL A 349 7.01 -20.95 11.84
C VAL A 349 6.23 -20.65 13.12
N GLY A 350 5.04 -21.24 13.28
CA GLY A 350 4.22 -21.15 14.49
C GLY A 350 3.41 -19.84 14.61
N ILE A 351 3.27 -19.07 13.54
CA ILE A 351 2.47 -17.86 13.52
C ILE A 351 1.06 -18.18 13.06
N ASN A 352 0.05 -17.94 13.92
CA ASN A 352 -1.33 -17.92 13.46
C ASN A 352 -1.59 -16.58 12.79
N TYR A 353 -1.76 -16.61 11.47
CA TYR A 353 -1.79 -15.41 10.64
C TYR A 353 -3.15 -15.18 9.98
N HIS A 354 -3.65 -13.97 10.14
CA HIS A 354 -4.75 -13.41 9.35
C HIS A 354 -4.24 -12.13 8.69
N SER A 355 -4.42 -12.04 7.39
CA SER A 355 -3.92 -10.89 6.63
C SER A 355 -4.54 -9.58 7.14
N PRO A 356 -3.74 -8.60 7.55
CA PRO A 356 -4.23 -7.30 7.98
C PRO A 356 -4.45 -6.33 6.81
N PHE A 357 -4.12 -6.74 5.58
CA PHE A 357 -4.00 -5.84 4.43
C PHE A 357 -5.33 -5.54 3.73
N GLY A 358 -6.34 -6.42 3.85
CA GLY A 358 -7.58 -6.28 3.10
C GLY A 358 -7.32 -6.23 1.59
N CYS A 359 -7.71 -5.13 0.94
CA CYS A 359 -7.46 -4.90 -0.50
C CYS A 359 -6.19 -4.08 -0.80
N LYS A 360 -5.39 -3.73 0.22
CA LYS A 360 -4.20 -2.89 0.10
C LYS A 360 -2.93 -3.72 0.25
N PHE A 361 -1.85 -3.30 -0.38
CA PHE A 361 -0.52 -3.88 -0.18
C PHE A 361 0.34 -3.09 0.82
N VAL A 362 -0.07 -1.88 1.16
CA VAL A 362 0.58 -1.05 2.19
C VAL A 362 -0.51 -0.48 3.10
N ILE A 363 -0.35 -0.65 4.40
CA ILE A 363 -1.29 -0.17 5.41
C ILE A 363 -0.56 0.61 6.51
N PRO A 364 -1.18 1.66 7.08
CA PRO A 364 -0.66 2.30 8.29
C PRO A 364 -0.86 1.39 9.50
N LEU A 365 0.07 1.49 10.45
CA LEU A 365 -0.02 0.87 11.76
C LEU A 365 0.04 1.95 12.84
N HIS A 366 -0.85 1.86 13.81
CA HIS A 366 -0.93 2.74 14.98
C HIS A 366 -0.40 2.01 16.20
N SER A 367 0.16 2.72 17.17
CA SER A 367 0.50 2.13 18.47
C SER A 367 -0.79 1.66 19.15
N ALA A 368 -0.81 0.40 19.61
CA ALA A 368 -1.95 -0.19 20.31
C ALA A 368 -2.07 0.34 21.75
#